data_cdd0ed97c9bfbd60469819806c47b6f4
#
_entry.id   cdd0ed97c9bfbd60469819806c47b6f4
#
_cell.length_a   1.000
_cell.length_b   1.000
_cell.length_c   1.000
_cell.angle_alpha   90.00
_cell.angle_beta   90.00
_cell.angle_gamma   90.00
#
_symmetry.space_group_name_H-M   'P 1'
#
loop_
_entity.id
_entity.type
_entity.pdbx_description
1 polymer ?
#
loop_
_entity_poly.entity_id
_entity_poly.type
_entity_poly.pdbx_seq_one_letter_code
_entity_poly.pdbx_strand_id
1 'polypeptide(L)'
;MDWLKCFVAVVDTGSLSGAAGEVYRSQSAVSMQLKKLEAAVGHRLLERDSRSQQITPEGQRLLSYARRILDLHSEAQFALQGEALKGSVRLGVPDDYAAKYLTPVLRRFAPRHSGVEIILSCEQSTALIPRVAAGELDLALVSRDHARRGSLLFHEPMVWVGSEHFELWRRDPLPIAVYEEASLARRGALHALAQQGRQHRVVYNSSSLAGQIAAVESGLAVAALTQCSAPPHLQVLGSKHGLGPLAPMEVAVYRSKESRRSKAVDSLYNLLVNTLRLGQGAAAG
;
A
#
# COMPACT_ATOMS: atom_id res chain seq x y z
N MET A 1 -16.29 3.89 -21.52
CA MET A 1 -15.46 3.34 -20.43
C MET A 1 -13.97 3.62 -20.61
N ASP A 2 -13.44 3.63 -21.82
CA ASP A 2 -12.02 3.89 -22.11
C ASP A 2 -11.49 5.24 -21.59
N TRP A 3 -12.32 6.28 -21.61
CA TRP A 3 -11.97 7.61 -21.07
C TRP A 3 -11.64 7.54 -19.56
N LEU A 4 -12.49 6.83 -18.80
CA LEU A 4 -12.28 6.65 -17.34
C LEU A 4 -11.04 5.81 -17.07
N LYS A 5 -10.79 4.72 -17.86
CA LYS A 5 -9.57 3.92 -17.74
C LYS A 5 -8.33 4.75 -18.00
N CYS A 6 -8.30 5.55 -19.07
CA CYS A 6 -7.20 6.44 -19.39
C CYS A 6 -6.98 7.50 -18.29
N PHE A 7 -8.04 8.10 -17.78
CA PHE A 7 -7.97 9.10 -16.71
C PHE A 7 -7.37 8.50 -15.43
N VAL A 8 -7.88 7.36 -14.97
CA VAL A 8 -7.37 6.67 -13.79
C VAL A 8 -5.89 6.29 -13.98
N ALA A 9 -5.52 5.73 -15.13
CA ALA A 9 -4.14 5.36 -15.43
C ALA A 9 -3.18 6.57 -15.42
N VAL A 10 -3.60 7.74 -15.93
CA VAL A 10 -2.77 8.96 -15.90
C VAL A 10 -2.57 9.45 -14.48
N VAL A 11 -3.62 9.44 -13.66
CA VAL A 11 -3.50 9.82 -12.24
C VAL A 11 -2.59 8.85 -11.50
N ASP A 12 -2.73 7.55 -11.76
CA ASP A 12 -1.97 6.49 -11.08
C ASP A 12 -0.47 6.48 -11.44
N THR A 13 -0.15 6.81 -12.70
CA THR A 13 1.24 6.81 -13.20
C THR A 13 1.90 8.19 -13.15
N GLY A 14 1.13 9.26 -12.91
CA GLY A 14 1.59 10.65 -12.92
C GLY A 14 1.99 11.18 -14.29
N SER A 15 1.82 10.40 -15.37
CA SER A 15 2.24 10.78 -16.71
C SER A 15 1.42 10.13 -17.83
N LEU A 16 1.29 10.83 -18.98
CA LEU A 16 0.63 10.30 -20.16
C LEU A 16 1.37 9.09 -20.77
N SER A 17 2.70 9.08 -20.71
CA SER A 17 3.51 7.97 -21.23
C SER A 17 3.42 6.73 -20.34
N GLY A 18 3.41 6.91 -19.02
CA GLY A 18 3.18 5.81 -18.07
C GLY A 18 1.79 5.18 -18.24
N ALA A 19 0.76 6.02 -18.36
CA ALA A 19 -0.59 5.58 -18.62
C ALA A 19 -0.74 4.84 -19.95
N ALA A 20 -0.05 5.31 -21.01
CA ALA A 20 -0.07 4.66 -22.32
C ALA A 20 0.44 3.22 -22.25
N GLY A 21 1.50 2.97 -21.49
CA GLY A 21 2.00 1.62 -21.21
C GLY A 21 1.01 0.76 -20.43
N GLU A 22 0.33 1.34 -19.43
CA GLU A 22 -0.63 0.62 -18.57
C GLU A 22 -1.91 0.21 -19.33
N VAL A 23 -2.42 1.12 -20.19
CA VAL A 23 -3.65 0.85 -20.97
C VAL A 23 -3.41 0.27 -22.37
N TYR A 24 -2.16 -0.07 -22.71
CA TYR A 24 -1.77 -0.61 -24.02
C TYR A 24 -2.21 0.27 -25.21
N ARG A 25 -2.02 1.59 -25.10
CA ARG A 25 -2.37 2.57 -26.14
C ARG A 25 -1.20 3.52 -26.40
N SER A 26 -1.28 4.31 -27.48
CA SER A 26 -0.34 5.41 -27.69
C SER A 26 -0.64 6.59 -26.74
N GLN A 27 0.39 7.38 -26.42
CA GLN A 27 0.24 8.59 -25.59
C GLN A 27 -0.76 9.58 -26.19
N SER A 28 -0.79 9.71 -27.54
CA SER A 28 -1.76 10.55 -28.25
C SER A 28 -3.20 10.05 -28.07
N ALA A 29 -3.41 8.73 -28.10
CA ALA A 29 -4.72 8.14 -27.85
C ALA A 29 -5.20 8.37 -26.42
N VAL A 30 -4.31 8.22 -25.41
CA VAL A 30 -4.62 8.55 -24.01
C VAL A 30 -5.00 10.02 -23.85
N SER A 31 -4.20 10.95 -24.42
CA SER A 31 -4.49 12.39 -24.40
C SER A 31 -5.83 12.72 -25.03
N MET A 32 -6.20 12.07 -26.16
CA MET A 32 -7.48 12.25 -26.82
C MET A 32 -8.65 11.74 -25.94
N GLN A 33 -8.50 10.60 -25.27
CA GLN A 33 -9.53 10.08 -24.36
C GLN A 33 -9.74 11.01 -23.15
N LEU A 34 -8.68 11.59 -22.60
CA LEU A 34 -8.79 12.60 -21.54
C LEU A 34 -9.55 13.84 -21.98
N LYS A 35 -9.22 14.39 -23.17
CA LYS A 35 -9.94 15.55 -23.71
C LYS A 35 -11.44 15.26 -23.90
N LYS A 36 -11.80 14.04 -24.36
CA LYS A 36 -13.20 13.63 -24.48
C LYS A 36 -13.90 13.55 -23.12
N LEU A 37 -13.20 13.04 -22.09
CA LEU A 37 -13.74 12.99 -20.74
C LEU A 37 -13.97 14.41 -20.18
N GLU A 38 -12.96 15.27 -20.26
CA GLU A 38 -13.04 16.67 -19.79
C GLU A 38 -14.15 17.45 -20.49
N ALA A 39 -14.31 17.25 -21.82
CA ALA A 39 -15.40 17.85 -22.57
C ALA A 39 -16.78 17.33 -22.13
N ALA A 40 -16.90 16.04 -21.81
CA ALA A 40 -18.14 15.43 -21.37
C ALA A 40 -18.57 15.87 -19.96
N VAL A 41 -17.59 16.09 -19.04
CA VAL A 41 -17.89 16.54 -17.67
C VAL A 41 -17.88 18.08 -17.52
N GLY A 42 -17.44 18.81 -18.54
CA GLY A 42 -17.39 20.27 -18.52
C GLY A 42 -16.30 20.90 -17.67
N HIS A 43 -15.37 20.10 -17.15
CA HIS A 43 -14.31 20.55 -16.25
C HIS A 43 -12.96 19.96 -16.67
N ARG A 44 -11.88 20.73 -16.42
CA ARG A 44 -10.52 20.16 -16.47
C ARG A 44 -10.31 19.24 -15.27
N LEU A 45 -9.76 18.08 -15.53
CA LEU A 45 -9.51 17.06 -14.51
C LEU A 45 -8.04 16.96 -14.14
N LEU A 46 -7.16 17.42 -15.06
CA LEU A 46 -5.71 17.44 -14.87
C LEU A 46 -5.16 18.83 -15.23
N GLU A 47 -4.24 19.33 -14.42
CA GLU A 47 -3.44 20.50 -14.73
C GLU A 47 -2.29 20.09 -15.64
N ARG A 48 -2.06 20.90 -16.70
CA ARG A 48 -0.98 20.67 -17.64
C ARG A 48 0.23 21.45 -17.20
N ASP A 49 1.04 20.84 -16.34
CA ASP A 49 2.42 21.31 -16.18
C ASP A 49 3.34 20.54 -17.12
N SER A 50 4.38 21.17 -17.65
CA SER A 50 5.27 20.57 -18.66
C SER A 50 6.05 19.36 -18.19
N ARG A 51 6.04 19.06 -16.89
CA ARG A 51 6.80 17.96 -16.25
C ARG A 51 5.98 16.98 -15.42
N SER A 52 4.75 17.32 -15.01
CA SER A 52 3.87 16.41 -14.25
C SER A 52 2.40 16.71 -14.53
N GLN A 53 1.56 15.68 -14.51
CA GLN A 53 0.11 15.83 -14.60
C GLN A 53 -0.44 15.86 -13.17
N GLN A 54 -0.76 17.05 -12.66
CA GLN A 54 -1.41 17.20 -11.35
C GLN A 54 -2.93 17.08 -11.50
N ILE A 55 -3.56 16.44 -10.54
CA ILE A 55 -5.02 16.27 -10.53
C ILE A 55 -5.68 17.55 -9.97
N THR A 56 -6.72 18.04 -10.64
CA THR A 56 -7.54 19.16 -10.15
C THR A 56 -8.49 18.71 -9.02
N PRO A 57 -9.06 19.65 -8.22
CA PRO A 57 -10.11 19.31 -7.25
C PRO A 57 -11.31 18.58 -7.87
N GLU A 58 -11.72 18.96 -9.10
CA GLU A 58 -12.77 18.29 -9.88
C GLU A 58 -12.34 16.90 -10.30
N GLY A 59 -11.07 16.75 -10.74
CA GLY A 59 -10.46 15.47 -11.04
C GLY A 59 -10.44 14.54 -9.82
N GLN A 60 -10.09 15.04 -8.65
CA GLN A 60 -10.06 14.27 -7.41
C GLN A 60 -11.47 13.75 -7.05
N ARG A 61 -12.50 14.59 -7.21
CA ARG A 61 -13.90 14.16 -7.02
C ARG A 61 -14.28 13.08 -8.02
N LEU A 62 -14.01 13.28 -9.32
CA LEU A 62 -14.32 12.31 -10.34
C LEU A 62 -13.56 11.00 -10.17
N LEU A 63 -12.31 11.02 -9.70
CA LEU A 63 -11.47 9.84 -9.55
C LEU A 63 -12.12 8.75 -8.69
N SER A 64 -12.76 9.15 -7.58
CA SER A 64 -13.45 8.22 -6.69
C SER A 64 -14.63 7.52 -7.39
N TYR A 65 -15.40 8.28 -8.16
CA TYR A 65 -16.51 7.74 -8.95
C TYR A 65 -16.02 6.92 -10.15
N ALA A 66 -14.97 7.39 -10.85
CA ALA A 66 -14.39 6.70 -12.00
C ALA A 66 -13.95 5.27 -11.64
N ARG A 67 -13.26 5.11 -10.51
CA ARG A 67 -12.85 3.79 -10.01
C ARG A 67 -14.05 2.90 -9.69
N ARG A 68 -15.06 3.43 -8.98
CA ARG A 68 -16.28 2.68 -8.66
C ARG A 68 -17.05 2.24 -9.91
N ILE A 69 -17.15 3.11 -10.93
CA ILE A 69 -17.80 2.80 -12.20
C ILE A 69 -17.03 1.69 -12.95
N LEU A 70 -15.69 1.77 -12.96
CA LEU A 70 -14.86 0.74 -13.59
C LEU A 70 -14.96 -0.60 -12.88
N ASP A 71 -15.03 -0.60 -11.54
CA ASP A 71 -15.26 -1.80 -10.73
C ASP A 71 -16.62 -2.42 -11.06
N LEU A 72 -17.70 -1.62 -11.05
CA LEU A 72 -19.04 -2.09 -11.35
C LEU A 72 -19.16 -2.61 -12.78
N HIS A 73 -18.51 -1.95 -13.74
CA HIS A 73 -18.46 -2.42 -15.13
C HIS A 73 -17.75 -3.78 -15.24
N SER A 74 -16.63 -3.95 -14.54
CA SER A 74 -15.92 -5.24 -14.50
C SER A 74 -16.79 -6.31 -13.85
N GLU A 75 -17.48 -5.97 -12.76
CA GLU A 75 -18.43 -6.85 -12.08
C GLU A 75 -19.56 -7.31 -13.02
N ALA A 76 -20.16 -6.38 -13.75
CA ALA A 76 -21.21 -6.69 -14.72
C ALA A 76 -20.71 -7.57 -15.87
N GLN A 77 -19.50 -7.32 -16.38
CA GLN A 77 -18.89 -8.17 -17.40
C GLN A 77 -18.66 -9.60 -16.89
N PHE A 78 -18.19 -9.77 -15.66
CA PHE A 78 -18.00 -11.09 -15.05
C PHE A 78 -19.34 -11.80 -14.82
N ALA A 79 -20.36 -11.10 -14.35
CA ALA A 79 -21.68 -11.67 -14.14
C ALA A 79 -22.32 -12.19 -15.44
N LEU A 80 -22.09 -11.51 -16.56
CA LEU A 80 -22.63 -11.90 -17.86
C LEU A 80 -21.82 -13.01 -18.56
N GLN A 81 -20.53 -13.17 -18.25
CA GLN A 81 -19.69 -14.17 -18.89
C GLN A 81 -19.93 -15.60 -18.40
N GLY A 82 -20.74 -15.81 -17.35
CA GLY A 82 -21.22 -17.12 -16.88
C GLY A 82 -20.15 -18.10 -16.37
N GLU A 83 -18.87 -17.81 -16.58
CA GLU A 83 -17.75 -18.59 -16.06
C GLU A 83 -17.32 -18.04 -14.71
N ALA A 84 -17.70 -18.73 -13.61
CA ALA A 84 -17.09 -18.45 -12.33
C ALA A 84 -15.57 -18.57 -12.45
N LEU A 85 -14.84 -17.50 -12.09
CA LEU A 85 -13.39 -17.56 -12.01
C LEU A 85 -13.01 -18.73 -11.12
N LYS A 86 -12.11 -19.59 -11.60
CA LYS A 86 -11.58 -20.75 -10.86
C LYS A 86 -10.06 -20.64 -10.81
N GLY A 87 -9.47 -21.35 -9.85
CA GLY A 87 -8.03 -21.44 -9.69
C GLY A 87 -7.57 -20.93 -8.34
N SER A 88 -6.29 -20.64 -8.23
CA SER A 88 -5.70 -20.14 -6.99
C SER A 88 -4.93 -18.84 -7.23
N VAL A 89 -4.84 -18.01 -6.18
CA VAL A 89 -3.99 -16.80 -6.13
C VAL A 89 -3.10 -16.91 -4.90
N ARG A 90 -1.78 -16.94 -5.12
CA ARG A 90 -0.76 -16.93 -4.07
C ARG A 90 -0.44 -15.49 -3.72
N LEU A 91 -0.92 -15.05 -2.55
CA LEU A 91 -0.84 -13.68 -2.09
C LEU A 91 0.10 -13.56 -0.89
N GLY A 92 1.07 -12.66 -0.96
CA GLY A 92 1.93 -12.29 0.17
C GLY A 92 1.47 -10.97 0.81
N VAL A 93 1.38 -10.92 2.14
CA VAL A 93 1.04 -9.68 2.87
C VAL A 93 1.75 -9.69 4.23
N PRO A 94 2.49 -8.64 4.60
CA PRO A 94 3.02 -8.51 5.95
C PRO A 94 1.90 -8.48 7.00
N ASP A 95 2.17 -9.05 8.18
CA ASP A 95 1.20 -9.14 9.28
C ASP A 95 0.61 -7.77 9.66
N ASP A 96 1.46 -6.73 9.65
CA ASP A 96 1.06 -5.36 9.94
C ASP A 96 0.05 -4.78 8.96
N TYR A 97 -0.02 -5.29 7.72
CA TYR A 97 -0.99 -4.83 6.71
C TYR A 97 -2.22 -5.75 6.58
N ALA A 98 -2.10 -7.01 6.98
CA ALA A 98 -3.13 -8.02 6.73
C ALA A 98 -4.48 -7.66 7.39
N ALA A 99 -4.49 -7.36 8.67
CA ALA A 99 -5.72 -7.09 9.41
C ALA A 99 -6.47 -5.85 8.89
N LYS A 100 -5.76 -4.74 8.66
CA LYS A 100 -6.39 -3.47 8.26
C LYS A 100 -6.71 -3.41 6.77
N TYR A 101 -5.78 -3.82 5.92
CA TYR A 101 -5.87 -3.56 4.48
C TYR A 101 -6.37 -4.75 3.67
N LEU A 102 -6.07 -5.99 4.05
CA LEU A 102 -6.53 -7.16 3.31
C LEU A 102 -7.99 -7.50 3.60
N THR A 103 -8.44 -7.36 4.83
CA THR A 103 -9.83 -7.70 5.25
C THR A 103 -10.91 -7.03 4.38
N PRO A 104 -10.91 -5.70 4.12
CA PRO A 104 -11.92 -5.07 3.27
C PRO A 104 -11.85 -5.53 1.81
N VAL A 105 -10.68 -5.89 1.31
CA VAL A 105 -10.50 -6.44 -0.05
C VAL A 105 -11.12 -7.83 -0.13
N LEU A 106 -10.77 -8.73 0.79
CA LEU A 106 -11.29 -10.10 0.79
C LEU A 106 -12.81 -10.15 0.99
N ARG A 107 -13.36 -9.28 1.86
CA ARG A 107 -14.81 -9.17 2.05
C ARG A 107 -15.56 -8.85 0.74
N ARG A 108 -14.93 -8.11 -0.17
CA ARG A 108 -15.49 -7.78 -1.49
C ARG A 108 -15.19 -8.86 -2.54
N PHE A 109 -14.04 -9.55 -2.42
CA PHE A 109 -13.58 -10.53 -3.39
C PHE A 109 -14.30 -11.87 -3.24
N ALA A 110 -14.37 -12.42 -2.03
CA ALA A 110 -14.82 -13.78 -1.77
C ALA A 110 -16.27 -14.07 -2.26
N PRO A 111 -17.27 -13.20 -2.03
CA PRO A 111 -18.63 -13.46 -2.52
C PRO A 111 -18.74 -13.46 -4.05
N ARG A 112 -17.84 -12.74 -4.75
CA ARG A 112 -17.85 -12.60 -6.21
C ARG A 112 -17.08 -13.69 -6.92
N HIS A 113 -16.12 -14.31 -6.23
CA HIS A 113 -15.15 -15.25 -6.80
C HIS A 113 -15.00 -16.50 -5.94
N SER A 114 -16.15 -17.13 -5.59
CA SER A 114 -16.20 -18.33 -4.72
C SER A 114 -15.42 -19.54 -5.27
N GLY A 115 -15.11 -19.57 -6.57
CA GLY A 115 -14.30 -20.60 -7.21
C GLY A 115 -12.79 -20.33 -7.16
N VAL A 116 -12.34 -19.20 -6.55
CA VAL A 116 -10.92 -18.83 -6.45
C VAL A 116 -10.43 -19.10 -5.04
N GLU A 117 -9.42 -19.96 -4.92
CA GLU A 117 -8.69 -20.17 -3.69
C GLU A 117 -7.65 -19.08 -3.48
N ILE A 118 -7.54 -18.52 -2.27
CA ILE A 118 -6.47 -17.59 -1.89
C ILE A 118 -5.50 -18.31 -0.97
N ILE A 119 -4.26 -18.46 -1.42
CA ILE A 119 -3.16 -19.02 -0.63
C ILE A 119 -2.36 -17.85 -0.07
N LEU A 120 -2.54 -17.56 1.22
CA LEU A 120 -1.93 -16.41 1.88
C LEU A 120 -0.59 -16.78 2.54
N SER A 121 0.44 -15.98 2.30
CA SER A 121 1.71 -16.01 3.03
C SER A 121 1.87 -14.70 3.81
N CYS A 122 2.01 -14.80 5.14
CA CYS A 122 2.25 -13.65 6.00
C CYS A 122 3.73 -13.61 6.41
N GLU A 123 4.50 -12.74 5.76
CA GLU A 123 5.94 -12.58 5.97
C GLU A 123 6.32 -11.10 5.77
N GLN A 124 7.52 -10.70 6.19
CA GLN A 124 8.00 -9.34 5.95
C GLN A 124 8.24 -9.07 4.46
N SER A 125 8.12 -7.79 4.06
CA SER A 125 8.32 -7.37 2.67
C SER A 125 9.68 -7.81 2.11
N THR A 126 10.70 -7.91 2.96
CA THR A 126 12.05 -8.39 2.63
C THR A 126 12.07 -9.84 2.15
N ALA A 127 11.18 -10.70 2.68
CA ALA A 127 11.01 -12.07 2.26
C ALA A 127 10.02 -12.20 1.08
N LEU A 128 8.95 -11.41 1.08
CA LEU A 128 7.91 -11.49 0.04
C LEU A 128 8.39 -11.01 -1.34
N ILE A 129 9.19 -9.93 -1.39
CA ILE A 129 9.66 -9.33 -2.64
C ILE A 129 10.44 -10.33 -3.52
N PRO A 130 11.44 -11.08 -3.00
CA PRO A 130 12.14 -12.10 -3.77
C PRO A 130 11.21 -13.21 -4.27
N ARG A 131 10.24 -13.64 -3.46
CA ARG A 131 9.28 -14.70 -3.82
C ARG A 131 8.36 -14.30 -4.96
N VAL A 132 7.92 -13.02 -5.01
CA VAL A 132 7.17 -12.49 -6.16
C VAL A 132 8.07 -12.42 -7.40
N ALA A 133 9.32 -12.00 -7.25
CA ALA A 133 10.26 -11.92 -8.36
C ALA A 133 10.59 -13.31 -8.96
N ALA A 134 10.61 -14.35 -8.13
CA ALA A 134 10.82 -15.75 -8.52
C ALA A 134 9.54 -16.45 -9.04
N GLY A 135 8.36 -15.78 -8.99
CA GLY A 135 7.09 -16.39 -9.40
C GLY A 135 6.49 -17.37 -8.39
N GLU A 136 7.05 -17.46 -7.17
CA GLU A 136 6.49 -18.26 -6.09
C GLU A 136 5.20 -17.68 -5.51
N LEU A 137 5.07 -16.35 -5.56
CA LEU A 137 3.85 -15.61 -5.26
C LEU A 137 3.36 -14.90 -6.52
N ASP A 138 2.04 -14.79 -6.67
CA ASP A 138 1.42 -14.10 -7.79
C ASP A 138 1.35 -12.59 -7.55
N LEU A 139 1.00 -12.22 -6.30
CA LEU A 139 0.89 -10.84 -5.82
C LEU A 139 1.49 -10.73 -4.43
N ALA A 140 2.00 -9.55 -4.08
CA ALA A 140 2.24 -9.20 -2.69
C ALA A 140 1.93 -7.72 -2.43
N LEU A 141 1.35 -7.45 -1.25
CA LEU A 141 1.28 -6.11 -0.65
C LEU A 141 2.57 -5.91 0.12
N VAL A 142 3.37 -4.91 -0.21
CA VAL A 142 4.71 -4.72 0.37
C VAL A 142 5.01 -3.26 0.67
N SER A 143 5.88 -3.02 1.66
CA SER A 143 6.63 -1.77 1.76
C SER A 143 7.70 -1.79 0.68
N ARG A 144 7.58 -0.93 -0.34
CA ARG A 144 8.49 -0.96 -1.49
C ARG A 144 9.84 -0.34 -1.16
N ASP A 145 10.89 -0.99 -1.60
CA ASP A 145 12.29 -0.60 -1.38
C ASP A 145 12.79 0.45 -2.41
N HIS A 146 12.11 0.59 -3.54
CA HIS A 146 12.38 1.60 -4.57
C HIS A 146 11.17 1.90 -5.45
N ALA A 147 11.14 3.07 -6.08
CA ALA A 147 10.01 3.61 -6.83
C ALA A 147 9.47 2.74 -7.98
N ARG A 148 10.32 1.86 -8.56
CA ARG A 148 9.91 0.95 -9.66
C ARG A 148 9.35 -0.38 -9.15
N ARG A 149 9.28 -0.62 -7.83
CA ARG A 149 8.77 -1.85 -7.24
C ARG A 149 7.25 -1.79 -7.12
N GLY A 150 6.55 -2.40 -8.06
CA GLY A 150 5.09 -2.50 -8.04
C GLY A 150 4.37 -1.16 -8.22
N SER A 151 3.07 -1.18 -8.05
CA SER A 151 2.19 -0.01 -8.13
C SER A 151 1.96 0.57 -6.74
N LEU A 152 2.37 1.82 -6.52
CA LEU A 152 2.15 2.53 -5.26
C LEU A 152 0.65 2.62 -4.98
N LEU A 153 0.27 2.31 -3.75
CA LEU A 153 -1.10 2.39 -3.27
C LEU A 153 -1.28 3.61 -2.35
N PHE A 154 -0.45 3.72 -1.32
CA PHE A 154 -0.52 4.79 -0.33
C PHE A 154 0.78 4.88 0.49
N HIS A 155 0.85 5.91 1.34
CA HIS A 155 1.89 6.08 2.34
C HIS A 155 1.34 5.70 3.72
N GLU A 156 1.90 4.68 4.34
CA GLU A 156 1.54 4.26 5.71
C GLU A 156 2.41 5.00 6.73
N PRO A 157 1.81 5.78 7.63
CA PRO A 157 2.56 6.44 8.68
C PRO A 157 3.28 5.45 9.61
N MET A 158 4.47 5.85 10.07
CA MET A 158 5.21 5.12 11.10
C MET A 158 5.15 5.90 12.40
N VAL A 159 5.04 5.18 13.51
CA VAL A 159 4.97 5.74 14.86
C VAL A 159 5.93 5.04 15.80
N TRP A 160 6.50 5.79 16.74
CA TRP A 160 7.14 5.23 17.91
C TRP A 160 6.08 4.79 18.91
N VAL A 161 6.24 3.61 19.48
CA VAL A 161 5.36 3.09 20.53
C VAL A 161 6.14 2.69 21.77
N GLY A 162 5.53 2.93 22.93
CA GLY A 162 6.06 2.57 24.22
C GLY A 162 4.95 2.20 25.20
N SER A 163 5.29 1.56 26.31
CA SER A 163 4.37 1.25 27.37
C SER A 163 4.39 2.37 28.43
N GLU A 164 3.23 2.90 28.78
CA GLU A 164 3.10 3.95 29.81
C GLU A 164 3.61 3.48 31.19
N HIS A 165 3.56 2.18 31.44
CA HIS A 165 3.99 1.63 32.74
C HIS A 165 5.51 1.71 32.96
N PHE A 166 6.30 1.79 31.91
CA PHE A 166 7.76 1.68 32.03
C PHE A 166 8.52 2.95 31.63
N GLU A 167 7.90 3.89 30.93
CA GLU A 167 8.46 5.18 30.48
C GLU A 167 9.90 5.06 29.90
N LEU A 168 10.19 4.00 29.15
CA LEU A 168 11.52 3.70 28.63
C LEU A 168 12.12 4.79 27.73
N TRP A 169 11.28 5.65 27.15
CA TRP A 169 11.73 6.82 26.36
C TRP A 169 12.55 7.84 27.16
N ARG A 170 12.52 7.78 28.52
CA ARG A 170 13.33 8.63 29.39
C ARG A 170 14.75 8.11 29.59
N ARG A 171 15.02 6.84 29.20
CA ARG A 171 16.34 6.23 29.38
C ARG A 171 17.33 6.72 28.34
N ASP A 172 18.61 6.83 28.74
CA ASP A 172 19.72 7.12 27.86
C ASP A 172 20.86 6.15 28.18
N PRO A 173 21.29 5.30 27.21
CA PRO A 173 20.78 5.16 25.86
C PRO A 173 19.36 4.57 25.82
N LEU A 174 18.56 4.99 24.83
CA LEU A 174 17.20 4.50 24.60
C LEU A 174 17.22 3.02 24.22
N PRO A 175 16.57 2.12 24.99
CA PRO A 175 16.44 0.72 24.58
C PRO A 175 15.41 0.56 23.47
N ILE A 176 15.79 0.00 22.33
CA ILE A 176 14.90 -0.16 21.18
C ILE A 176 14.77 -1.61 20.72
N ALA A 177 13.56 -1.97 20.30
CA ALA A 177 13.26 -3.15 19.52
C ALA A 177 13.25 -2.81 18.04
N VAL A 178 13.85 -3.65 17.22
CA VAL A 178 13.97 -3.43 15.78
C VAL A 178 13.61 -4.68 14.99
N TYR A 179 13.17 -4.48 13.76
CA TYR A 179 13.02 -5.54 12.78
C TYR A 179 14.38 -6.04 12.27
N GLU A 180 14.39 -7.05 11.41
CA GLU A 180 15.59 -7.60 10.78
C GLU A 180 16.40 -6.54 9.99
N GLU A 181 17.67 -6.83 9.70
CA GLU A 181 18.62 -5.83 9.16
C GLU A 181 18.18 -5.20 7.83
N ALA A 182 17.56 -5.98 6.95
CA ALA A 182 17.11 -5.50 5.66
C ALA A 182 15.82 -4.66 5.73
N SER A 183 15.14 -4.61 6.88
CA SER A 183 13.86 -3.91 7.07
C SER A 183 13.96 -2.41 6.84
N LEU A 184 13.01 -1.87 6.08
CA LEU A 184 12.85 -0.42 5.90
C LEU A 184 12.47 0.27 7.21
N ALA A 185 11.63 -0.37 8.04
CA ALA A 185 11.22 0.15 9.34
C ALA A 185 12.43 0.31 10.27
N ARG A 186 13.31 -0.71 10.33
CA ARG A 186 14.57 -0.62 11.08
C ARG A 186 15.43 0.55 10.59
N ARG A 187 15.67 0.63 9.28
CA ARG A 187 16.50 1.71 8.70
C ARG A 187 15.92 3.09 9.00
N GLY A 188 14.60 3.26 8.85
CA GLY A 188 13.91 4.51 9.14
C GLY A 188 14.00 4.91 10.62
N ALA A 189 13.83 3.95 11.54
CA ALA A 189 13.95 4.17 12.98
C ALA A 189 15.37 4.60 13.38
N LEU A 190 16.38 3.85 12.95
CA LEU A 190 17.77 4.15 13.26
C LEU A 190 18.22 5.48 12.66
N HIS A 191 17.79 5.79 11.43
CA HIS A 191 18.07 7.07 10.78
C HIS A 191 17.45 8.24 11.54
N ALA A 192 16.19 8.14 11.98
CA ALA A 192 15.53 9.18 12.75
C ALA A 192 16.24 9.46 14.09
N LEU A 193 16.69 8.41 14.81
CA LEU A 193 17.45 8.56 16.05
C LEU A 193 18.82 9.22 15.79
N ALA A 194 19.50 8.82 14.72
CA ALA A 194 20.79 9.39 14.35
C ALA A 194 20.67 10.88 14.00
N GLN A 195 19.64 11.28 13.25
CA GLN A 195 19.40 12.69 12.92
C GLN A 195 19.17 13.57 14.15
N GLN A 196 18.64 13.01 15.23
CA GLN A 196 18.39 13.71 16.50
C GLN A 196 19.59 13.63 17.46
N GLY A 197 20.65 12.91 17.11
CA GLY A 197 21.76 12.60 18.03
C GLY A 197 21.31 11.77 19.24
N ARG A 198 20.15 11.09 19.16
CA ARG A 198 19.61 10.31 20.27
C ARG A 198 20.40 9.02 20.44
N GLN A 199 21.09 8.85 21.57
CA GLN A 199 21.79 7.63 21.91
C GLN A 199 20.79 6.48 22.10
N HIS A 200 21.07 5.33 21.51
CA HIS A 200 20.19 4.16 21.60
C HIS A 200 20.98 2.86 21.68
N ARG A 201 20.32 1.84 22.17
CA ARG A 201 20.82 0.47 22.22
C ARG A 201 19.76 -0.49 21.70
N VAL A 202 20.09 -1.26 20.67
CA VAL A 202 19.24 -2.36 20.21
C VAL A 202 19.30 -3.46 21.27
N VAL A 203 18.16 -3.74 21.90
CA VAL A 203 18.01 -4.76 22.96
C VAL A 203 17.17 -5.93 22.50
N TYR A 204 16.44 -5.78 21.38
CA TYR A 204 15.58 -6.81 20.84
C TYR A 204 15.56 -6.74 19.31
N ASN A 205 15.59 -7.90 18.65
CA ASN A 205 15.52 -8.03 17.20
C ASN A 205 14.55 -9.16 16.84
N SER A 206 13.49 -8.83 16.07
CA SER A 206 12.51 -9.80 15.60
C SER A 206 11.87 -9.33 14.32
N SER A 207 11.67 -10.22 13.34
CA SER A 207 10.89 -9.96 12.13
C SER A 207 9.38 -9.99 12.39
N SER A 208 8.93 -10.49 13.53
CA SER A 208 7.52 -10.64 13.88
C SER A 208 6.95 -9.36 14.51
N LEU A 209 5.81 -8.89 14.00
CA LEU A 209 5.04 -7.81 14.62
C LEU A 209 4.65 -8.15 16.07
N ALA A 210 4.17 -9.36 16.31
CA ALA A 210 3.82 -9.80 17.66
C ALA A 210 5.02 -9.78 18.60
N GLY A 211 6.22 -10.14 18.12
CA GLY A 211 7.46 -10.03 18.87
C GLY A 211 7.81 -8.58 19.20
N GLN A 212 7.66 -7.64 18.26
CA GLN A 212 7.89 -6.21 18.52
C GLN A 212 6.93 -5.68 19.61
N ILE A 213 5.64 -6.03 19.51
CA ILE A 213 4.62 -5.64 20.50
C ILE A 213 4.98 -6.20 21.87
N ALA A 214 5.30 -7.49 21.96
CA ALA A 214 5.68 -8.14 23.23
C ALA A 214 6.89 -7.48 23.90
N ALA A 215 7.90 -7.06 23.10
CA ALA A 215 9.06 -6.35 23.63
C ALA A 215 8.69 -4.98 24.26
N VAL A 216 7.69 -4.30 23.69
CA VAL A 216 7.19 -3.02 24.24
C VAL A 216 6.34 -3.25 25.48
N GLU A 217 5.40 -4.19 25.43
CA GLU A 217 4.48 -4.50 26.53
C GLU A 217 5.22 -5.00 27.79
N SER A 218 6.29 -5.78 27.58
CA SER A 218 7.11 -6.30 28.69
C SER A 218 8.03 -5.25 29.32
N GLY A 219 8.09 -4.02 28.80
CA GLY A 219 9.00 -2.99 29.28
C GLY A 219 10.46 -3.26 28.90
N LEU A 220 10.72 -4.01 27.85
CA LEU A 220 12.06 -4.28 27.36
C LEU A 220 12.58 -3.14 26.48
N ALA A 221 11.73 -2.61 25.58
CA ALA A 221 12.13 -1.65 24.56
C ALA A 221 11.00 -0.67 24.15
N VAL A 222 11.41 0.38 23.46
CA VAL A 222 10.55 1.19 22.57
C VAL A 222 10.67 0.63 21.16
N ALA A 223 9.60 0.65 20.36
CA ALA A 223 9.61 0.17 18.99
C ALA A 223 9.05 1.19 17.99
N ALA A 224 9.46 1.05 16.72
CA ALA A 224 8.87 1.77 15.60
C ALA A 224 7.94 0.82 14.84
N LEU A 225 6.65 1.11 14.80
CA LEU A 225 5.61 0.32 14.13
C LEU A 225 4.90 1.14 13.05
N THR A 226 4.25 0.46 12.12
CA THR A 226 3.26 1.12 11.25
C THR A 226 2.07 1.58 12.10
N GLN A 227 1.50 2.73 11.80
CA GLN A 227 0.38 3.26 12.57
C GLN A 227 -0.83 2.30 12.55
N CYS A 228 -1.01 1.59 11.44
CA CYS A 228 -2.11 0.62 11.30
C CYS A 228 -1.97 -0.60 12.21
N SER A 229 -0.77 -0.92 12.67
CA SER A 229 -0.48 -2.09 13.51
C SER A 229 -0.22 -1.75 14.97
N ALA A 230 -0.10 -0.45 15.30
CA ALA A 230 0.10 -0.01 16.68
C ALA A 230 -1.13 -0.34 17.53
N PRO A 231 -1.00 -1.17 18.58
CA PRO A 231 -2.12 -1.47 19.47
C PRO A 231 -2.63 -0.21 20.18
N PRO A 232 -3.95 -0.05 20.35
CA PRO A 232 -4.53 1.16 20.93
C PRO A 232 -4.17 1.37 22.41
N HIS A 233 -3.73 0.33 23.10
CA HIS A 233 -3.30 0.41 24.51
C HIS A 233 -1.82 0.79 24.66
N LEU A 234 -1.04 0.84 23.56
CA LEU A 234 0.33 1.34 23.60
C LEU A 234 0.35 2.84 23.34
N GLN A 235 1.20 3.53 24.07
CA GLN A 235 1.35 4.97 23.92
C GLN A 235 2.13 5.29 22.64
N VAL A 236 1.57 6.13 21.78
CA VAL A 236 2.29 6.74 20.66
C VAL A 236 3.21 7.84 21.21
N LEU A 237 4.49 7.70 20.92
CA LEU A 237 5.54 8.60 21.38
C LEU A 237 5.90 9.60 20.27
N GLY A 238 6.30 10.78 20.65
CA GLY A 238 6.70 11.85 19.71
C GLY A 238 7.62 12.86 20.36
N SER A 239 7.63 14.12 19.88
CA SER A 239 8.56 15.19 20.29
C SER A 239 8.59 15.42 21.81
N LYS A 240 7.42 15.36 22.48
CA LYS A 240 7.34 15.49 23.95
C LYS A 240 8.05 14.37 24.70
N HIS A 241 8.34 13.25 24.03
CA HIS A 241 9.06 12.12 24.57
C HIS A 241 10.54 12.06 24.11
N GLY A 242 11.01 13.11 23.43
CA GLY A 242 12.35 13.17 22.85
C GLY A 242 12.54 12.30 21.61
N LEU A 243 11.44 11.96 20.91
CA LEU A 243 11.45 11.18 19.68
C LEU A 243 10.83 11.98 18.54
N GLY A 244 11.57 12.09 17.43
CA GLY A 244 11.11 12.80 16.24
C GLY A 244 10.24 11.95 15.32
N PRO A 245 9.71 12.58 14.27
CA PRO A 245 8.86 11.89 13.31
C PRO A 245 9.63 10.80 12.56
N LEU A 246 8.92 9.75 12.19
CA LEU A 246 9.38 8.70 11.29
C LEU A 246 8.90 8.95 9.87
N ALA A 247 9.73 8.62 8.88
CA ALA A 247 9.31 8.65 7.49
C ALA A 247 8.24 7.58 7.25
N PRO A 248 7.16 7.90 6.50
CA PRO A 248 6.13 6.93 6.18
C PRO A 248 6.65 5.83 5.25
N MET A 249 6.01 4.65 5.28
CA MET A 249 6.28 3.56 4.36
C MET A 249 5.49 3.72 3.07
N GLU A 250 6.13 3.57 1.93
CA GLU A 250 5.45 3.48 0.64
C GLU A 250 4.88 2.07 0.44
N VAL A 251 3.56 1.90 0.58
CA VAL A 251 2.89 0.63 0.39
C VAL A 251 2.50 0.45 -1.07
N ALA A 252 2.89 -0.69 -1.65
CA ALA A 252 2.63 -1.00 -3.05
C ALA A 252 2.12 -2.43 -3.22
N VAL A 253 1.37 -2.68 -4.29
CA VAL A 253 1.11 -4.04 -4.77
C VAL A 253 2.17 -4.41 -5.80
N TYR A 254 2.90 -5.50 -5.52
CA TYR A 254 3.90 -6.07 -6.41
C TYR A 254 3.34 -7.32 -7.05
N ARG A 255 3.48 -7.45 -8.37
CA ARG A 255 2.92 -8.53 -9.17
C ARG A 255 4.02 -9.30 -9.89
N SER A 256 3.94 -10.63 -9.85
CA SER A 256 4.81 -11.51 -10.62
C SER A 256 4.57 -11.37 -12.13
N LYS A 257 5.63 -11.51 -12.91
CA LYS A 257 5.55 -11.50 -14.38
C LYS A 257 4.80 -12.73 -14.91
N GLU A 258 4.97 -13.88 -14.26
CA GLU A 258 4.35 -15.15 -14.62
C GLU A 258 2.82 -15.12 -14.47
N SER A 259 2.30 -14.36 -13.52
CA SER A 259 0.86 -14.27 -13.23
C SER A 259 0.05 -13.38 -14.18
N ARG A 260 0.70 -12.75 -15.16
CA ARG A 260 0.07 -11.75 -16.06
C ARG A 260 -1.09 -12.28 -16.91
N ARG A 261 -1.21 -13.60 -17.09
CA ARG A 261 -2.28 -14.24 -17.87
C ARG A 261 -3.41 -14.80 -16.99
N SER A 262 -3.31 -14.71 -15.68
CA SER A 262 -4.33 -15.22 -14.76
C SER A 262 -5.44 -14.21 -14.53
N LYS A 263 -6.65 -14.52 -14.98
CA LYS A 263 -7.84 -13.69 -14.76
C LYS A 263 -8.16 -13.53 -13.26
N ALA A 264 -7.92 -14.57 -12.44
CA ALA A 264 -8.13 -14.53 -11.00
C ALA A 264 -7.16 -13.53 -10.34
N VAL A 265 -5.88 -13.57 -10.74
CA VAL A 265 -4.87 -12.63 -10.27
C VAL A 265 -5.19 -11.20 -10.73
N ASP A 266 -5.63 -11.00 -11.99
CA ASP A 266 -6.05 -9.70 -12.52
C ASP A 266 -7.18 -9.10 -11.68
N SER A 267 -8.19 -9.92 -11.37
CA SER A 267 -9.35 -9.49 -10.57
C SER A 267 -8.93 -9.04 -9.16
N LEU A 268 -8.11 -9.84 -8.47
CA LEU A 268 -7.64 -9.51 -7.13
C LEU A 268 -6.71 -8.29 -7.15
N TYR A 269 -5.80 -8.19 -8.13
CA TYR A 269 -4.91 -7.04 -8.30
C TYR A 269 -5.70 -5.74 -8.46
N ASN A 270 -6.66 -5.72 -9.38
CA ASN A 270 -7.50 -4.54 -9.62
C ASN A 270 -8.31 -4.16 -8.38
N LEU A 271 -8.84 -5.15 -7.66
CA LEU A 271 -9.59 -4.89 -6.43
C LEU A 271 -8.70 -4.33 -5.31
N LEU A 272 -7.46 -4.84 -5.15
CA LEU A 272 -6.46 -4.29 -4.23
C LEU A 272 -6.17 -2.82 -4.56
N VAL A 273 -5.83 -2.53 -5.82
CA VAL A 273 -5.52 -1.17 -6.29
C VAL A 273 -6.70 -0.23 -6.04
N ASN A 274 -7.89 -0.62 -6.47
CA ASN A 274 -9.07 0.24 -6.38
C ASN A 274 -9.53 0.45 -4.92
N THR A 275 -9.48 -0.59 -4.09
CA THR A 275 -9.93 -0.48 -2.69
C THR A 275 -8.94 0.34 -1.85
N LEU A 276 -7.64 0.09 -2.01
CA LEU A 276 -6.64 0.68 -1.11
C LEU A 276 -6.21 2.09 -1.51
N ARG A 277 -6.24 2.45 -2.80
CA ARG A 277 -6.04 3.85 -3.22
C ARG A 277 -7.21 4.77 -2.86
N LEU A 278 -8.44 4.25 -2.81
CA LEU A 278 -9.62 5.03 -2.42
C LEU A 278 -9.71 5.31 -0.92
N GLY A 279 -9.21 4.39 -0.09
CA GLY A 279 -9.32 4.49 1.38
C GLY A 279 -8.55 5.64 2.00
N GLN A 280 -7.64 6.27 1.30
CA GLN A 280 -6.82 7.38 1.81
C GLN A 280 -7.46 8.77 1.56
N GLY A 281 -8.38 8.90 0.62
CA GLY A 281 -9.09 10.17 0.38
C GLY A 281 -10.14 10.50 1.47
N ALA A 282 -10.53 9.53 2.28
CA ALA A 282 -11.55 9.68 3.32
C ALA A 282 -10.99 9.91 4.74
N ALA A 283 -9.67 9.75 4.94
CA ALA A 283 -9.04 9.89 6.27
C ALA A 283 -8.33 11.25 6.48
N ALA A 284 -8.41 12.15 5.50
CA ALA A 284 -7.78 13.49 5.54
C ALA A 284 -8.85 14.61 5.55
N GLY A 285 -10.07 14.32 5.99
CA GLY A 285 -11.14 15.30 6.17
C GLY A 285 -11.57 15.40 7.62
#